data_860ef699e9ffbf2c6994dfd516d04300
#
_entry.id   860ef699e9ffbf2c6994dfd516d04300
#
_cell.length_a   1.000
_cell.length_b   1.000
_cell.length_c   1.000
_cell.angle_alpha   90.00
_cell.angle_beta   90.00
_cell.angle_gamma   90.00
#
_symmetry.space_group_name_H-M   'P 1'
#
loop_
_entity.id
_entity.type
_entity.pdbx_description
1 polymer ?
#
loop_
_entity_poly.entity_id
_entity_poly.type
_entity_poly.pdbx_seq_one_letter_code
_entity_poly.pdbx_strand_id
1 'polypeptide(L)'
;MTTVGFLYPGHFAAGDFPRMEILLDSTIRLVVQHTECPDDAYREDALRALGAPERLAAGAQELARSGVESVVWACDGGSFLYGPQGAHAQAATLARALGVPVSSTSIGYVHAVRKLGAARVAVAATYPEEIAARFTAFLAAEGIEVLATHAAGAATAAEAADWGPDRIKELVTAADRPDADVVLLPDTALHTVGHLTELEELLGKPVLTANQVAVREALRLADRPAWAARLGTLFAAREAPPAPAEPQARRIWGSGRSYAHGGGSGRTPE
;
A
#
# COMPACT_ATOMS: atom_id res chain seq x y z
N MET A 1 -15.21 3.56 9.67
CA MET A 1 -14.52 2.37 9.11
C MET A 1 -14.25 2.69 7.66
N THR A 2 -12.98 2.67 7.22
CA THR A 2 -12.58 3.00 5.84
C THR A 2 -12.46 1.71 5.04
N THR A 3 -13.15 1.64 3.92
CA THR A 3 -13.10 0.48 3.02
C THR A 3 -12.46 0.91 1.71
N VAL A 4 -11.36 0.25 1.32
CA VAL A 4 -10.66 0.53 0.05
C VAL A 4 -10.65 -0.71 -0.83
N GLY A 5 -10.74 -0.51 -2.12
CA GLY A 5 -10.92 -1.59 -3.10
C GLY A 5 -9.72 -1.77 -4.01
N PHE A 6 -9.56 -3.00 -4.48
CA PHE A 6 -8.51 -3.39 -5.41
C PHE A 6 -9.10 -4.21 -6.54
N LEU A 7 -8.84 -3.79 -7.77
CA LEU A 7 -9.00 -4.65 -8.94
C LEU A 7 -7.70 -5.44 -9.10
N TYR A 8 -7.74 -6.76 -9.05
CA TYR A 8 -6.54 -7.60 -9.02
C TYR A 8 -6.63 -8.69 -10.09
N PRO A 9 -5.69 -8.79 -11.03
CA PRO A 9 -5.72 -9.79 -12.07
C PRO A 9 -5.33 -11.17 -11.54
N GLY A 10 -6.14 -12.18 -11.81
CA GLY A 10 -5.88 -13.55 -11.33
C GLY A 10 -5.94 -13.65 -9.80
N HIS A 11 -5.16 -14.56 -9.22
CA HIS A 11 -5.17 -14.84 -7.79
C HIS A 11 -3.79 -14.77 -7.11
N PHE A 12 -2.73 -14.99 -7.80
CA PHE A 12 -1.30 -15.00 -7.41
C PHE A 12 -1.02 -14.63 -5.94
N ALA A 13 -0.50 -13.43 -5.67
CA ALA A 13 -0.21 -12.95 -4.32
C ALA A 13 -1.37 -12.18 -3.66
N ALA A 14 -2.62 -12.42 -4.06
CA ALA A 14 -3.80 -11.77 -3.45
C ALA A 14 -3.91 -12.04 -1.93
N GLY A 15 -3.31 -13.12 -1.43
CA GLY A 15 -3.20 -13.41 0.00
C GLY A 15 -2.42 -12.40 0.82
N ASP A 16 -1.67 -11.50 0.19
CA ASP A 16 -0.99 -10.39 0.86
C ASP A 16 -1.98 -9.35 1.41
N PHE A 17 -3.13 -9.12 0.75
CA PHE A 17 -4.11 -8.13 1.18
C PHE A 17 -4.75 -8.45 2.54
N PRO A 18 -5.29 -9.63 2.81
CA PRO A 18 -5.79 -9.95 4.15
C PRO A 18 -4.68 -9.95 5.22
N ARG A 19 -3.43 -10.28 4.88
CA ARG A 19 -2.31 -10.12 5.81
C ARG A 19 -2.06 -8.65 6.15
N MET A 20 -2.09 -7.76 5.16
CA MET A 20 -1.97 -6.32 5.39
C MET A 20 -3.13 -5.77 6.19
N GLU A 21 -4.37 -6.21 5.94
CA GLU A 21 -5.54 -5.82 6.72
C GLU A 21 -5.37 -6.12 8.22
N ILE A 22 -4.83 -7.29 8.56
CA ILE A 22 -4.53 -7.69 9.96
C ILE A 22 -3.46 -6.79 10.59
N LEU A 23 -2.49 -6.33 9.81
CA LEU A 23 -1.38 -5.48 10.29
C LEU A 23 -1.76 -3.99 10.39
N LEU A 24 -2.82 -3.59 9.72
CA LEU A 24 -3.36 -2.25 9.74
C LEU A 24 -4.33 -2.05 10.93
N ASP A 25 -4.85 -0.85 11.06
CA ASP A 25 -5.89 -0.52 12.05
C ASP A 25 -7.17 -1.30 11.76
N SER A 26 -7.81 -1.85 12.80
CA SER A 26 -9.06 -2.64 12.71
C SER A 26 -10.25 -1.90 12.08
N THR A 27 -10.12 -0.59 11.87
CA THR A 27 -11.11 0.26 11.18
C THR A 27 -10.87 0.37 9.67
N ILE A 28 -9.86 -0.34 9.13
CA ILE A 28 -9.54 -0.39 7.70
C ILE A 28 -9.94 -1.76 7.14
N ARG A 29 -10.63 -1.75 5.99
CA ARG A 29 -11.01 -2.95 5.24
C ARG A 29 -10.42 -2.89 3.84
N LEU A 30 -9.83 -4.00 3.39
CA LEU A 30 -9.25 -4.19 2.07
C LEU A 30 -10.12 -5.16 1.27
N VAL A 31 -10.82 -4.67 0.25
CA VAL A 31 -11.71 -5.48 -0.60
C VAL A 31 -11.01 -5.77 -1.93
N VAL A 32 -10.70 -7.02 -2.20
CA VAL A 32 -10.11 -7.44 -3.46
C VAL A 32 -11.17 -8.01 -4.39
N GLN A 33 -11.31 -7.41 -5.57
CA GLN A 33 -12.11 -7.92 -6.67
C GLN A 33 -11.18 -8.46 -7.74
N HIS A 34 -11.24 -9.77 -7.95
CA HIS A 34 -10.44 -10.42 -8.99
C HIS A 34 -10.98 -10.10 -10.38
N THR A 35 -10.06 -9.76 -11.29
CA THR A 35 -10.36 -9.64 -12.72
C THR A 35 -9.78 -10.84 -13.46
N GLU A 36 -10.33 -11.14 -14.64
CA GLU A 36 -9.86 -12.24 -15.45
C GLU A 36 -8.39 -12.05 -15.87
N CYS A 37 -7.61 -13.11 -15.78
CA CYS A 37 -6.23 -13.20 -16.25
C CYS A 37 -6.05 -14.45 -17.12
N PRO A 38 -6.51 -14.41 -18.38
CA PRO A 38 -6.47 -15.59 -19.29
C PRO A 38 -5.05 -15.89 -19.79
N ASP A 39 -4.16 -14.90 -19.75
CA ASP A 39 -2.75 -15.05 -20.11
C ASP A 39 -1.93 -14.25 -19.07
N ASP A 40 -1.11 -14.95 -18.31
CA ASP A 40 -0.28 -14.39 -17.25
C ASP A 40 1.19 -14.18 -17.68
N ALA A 41 1.45 -14.31 -18.98
CA ALA A 41 2.79 -14.13 -19.53
C ALA A 41 3.27 -12.67 -19.42
N TYR A 42 4.54 -12.52 -19.07
CA TYR A 42 5.18 -11.20 -19.03
C TYR A 42 5.63 -10.74 -20.41
N ARG A 43 4.62 -10.58 -21.31
CA ARG A 43 4.75 -9.98 -22.64
C ARG A 43 3.90 -8.71 -22.72
N GLU A 44 4.32 -7.77 -23.55
CA GLU A 44 3.65 -6.47 -23.65
C GLU A 44 2.17 -6.59 -24.05
N ASP A 45 1.84 -7.45 -25.00
CA ASP A 45 0.48 -7.69 -25.47
C ASP A 45 -0.44 -8.29 -24.39
N ALA A 46 0.05 -9.33 -23.67
CA ALA A 46 -0.68 -9.97 -22.59
C ALA A 46 -0.93 -8.99 -21.41
N LEU A 47 0.11 -8.30 -20.98
CA LEU A 47 0.00 -7.32 -19.89
C LEU A 47 -0.90 -6.13 -20.24
N ARG A 48 -0.84 -5.61 -21.49
CA ARG A 48 -1.77 -4.58 -21.95
C ARG A 48 -3.21 -5.08 -21.96
N ALA A 49 -3.44 -6.31 -22.37
CA ALA A 49 -4.78 -6.91 -22.38
C ALA A 49 -5.40 -7.01 -20.97
N LEU A 50 -4.60 -7.15 -19.90
CA LEU A 50 -5.11 -7.11 -18.53
C LEU A 50 -5.71 -5.76 -18.16
N GLY A 51 -5.09 -4.66 -18.65
CA GLY A 51 -5.54 -3.29 -18.41
C GLY A 51 -6.58 -2.79 -19.41
N ALA A 52 -7.15 -3.64 -20.26
CA ALA A 52 -8.16 -3.26 -21.23
C ALA A 52 -9.43 -2.71 -20.54
N PRO A 53 -10.02 -1.61 -21.06
CA PRO A 53 -11.15 -0.95 -20.40
C PRO A 53 -12.32 -1.88 -20.10
N GLU A 54 -12.61 -2.83 -20.98
CA GLU A 54 -13.74 -3.76 -20.84
C GLU A 54 -13.54 -4.72 -19.65
N ARG A 55 -12.30 -5.20 -19.44
CA ARG A 55 -11.97 -6.07 -18.29
C ARG A 55 -12.07 -5.32 -16.98
N LEU A 56 -11.51 -4.11 -16.96
CA LEU A 56 -11.55 -3.28 -15.77
C LEU A 56 -12.97 -2.85 -15.42
N ALA A 57 -13.82 -2.57 -16.42
CA ALA A 57 -15.21 -2.20 -16.20
C ALA A 57 -16.03 -3.33 -15.56
N ALA A 58 -15.82 -4.59 -15.96
CA ALA A 58 -16.50 -5.73 -15.36
C ALA A 58 -16.18 -5.88 -13.87
N GLY A 59 -14.89 -5.84 -13.49
CA GLY A 59 -14.46 -5.87 -12.08
C GLY A 59 -14.94 -4.66 -11.28
N ALA A 60 -14.94 -3.47 -11.90
CA ALA A 60 -15.40 -2.25 -11.28
C ALA A 60 -16.89 -2.31 -10.88
N GLN A 61 -17.76 -2.90 -11.71
CA GLN A 61 -19.19 -3.05 -11.39
C GLN A 61 -19.42 -3.90 -10.13
N GLU A 62 -18.66 -4.97 -9.95
CA GLU A 62 -18.73 -5.79 -8.74
C GLU A 62 -18.22 -5.03 -7.51
N LEU A 63 -17.09 -4.35 -7.65
CA LEU A 63 -16.47 -3.60 -6.56
C LEU A 63 -17.33 -2.41 -6.10
N ALA A 64 -18.07 -1.76 -7.02
CA ALA A 64 -18.97 -0.67 -6.70
C ALA A 64 -20.05 -1.03 -5.65
N ARG A 65 -20.44 -2.31 -5.58
CA ARG A 65 -21.43 -2.81 -4.60
C ARG A 65 -20.88 -2.95 -3.18
N SER A 66 -19.55 -2.90 -3.03
CA SER A 66 -18.88 -3.11 -1.74
C SER A 66 -18.71 -1.84 -0.90
N GLY A 67 -19.21 -0.68 -1.37
CA GLY A 67 -19.15 0.58 -0.62
C GLY A 67 -17.73 1.09 -0.39
N VAL A 68 -16.82 0.86 -1.33
CA VAL A 68 -15.43 1.31 -1.25
C VAL A 68 -15.31 2.82 -1.41
N GLU A 69 -14.40 3.44 -0.66
CA GLU A 69 -14.14 4.89 -0.68
C GLU A 69 -13.07 5.28 -1.71
N SER A 70 -12.25 4.33 -2.13
CA SER A 70 -11.24 4.47 -3.17
C SER A 70 -10.92 3.14 -3.80
N VAL A 71 -10.33 3.14 -5.01
CA VAL A 71 -9.96 1.92 -5.72
C VAL A 71 -8.55 2.06 -6.30
N VAL A 72 -7.77 0.97 -6.27
CA VAL A 72 -6.50 0.85 -6.97
C VAL A 72 -6.57 -0.31 -7.97
N TRP A 73 -6.20 -0.07 -9.22
CA TRP A 73 -5.85 -1.10 -10.17
C TRP A 73 -4.52 -1.71 -9.76
N ALA A 74 -4.59 -2.86 -9.09
CA ALA A 74 -3.46 -3.55 -8.51
C ALA A 74 -2.77 -4.44 -9.56
N CYS A 75 -2.21 -3.80 -10.58
CA CYS A 75 -1.41 -4.41 -11.63
C CYS A 75 -0.41 -3.39 -12.17
N ASP A 76 0.87 -3.69 -12.07
CA ASP A 76 1.92 -2.81 -12.56
C ASP A 76 1.93 -2.78 -14.10
N GLY A 77 2.17 -3.95 -14.74
CA GLY A 77 2.29 -4.09 -16.18
C GLY A 77 1.07 -3.58 -16.94
N GLY A 78 -0.14 -3.92 -16.45
CA GLY A 78 -1.39 -3.44 -17.02
C GLY A 78 -1.64 -1.94 -16.89
N SER A 79 -0.72 -1.22 -16.25
CA SER A 79 -0.75 0.24 -16.07
C SER A 79 0.47 0.92 -16.72
N PHE A 80 1.71 0.62 -16.29
CA PHE A 80 2.88 1.36 -16.78
C PHE A 80 3.12 1.21 -18.29
N LEU A 81 2.68 0.11 -18.90
CA LEU A 81 2.81 -0.10 -20.36
C LEU A 81 2.02 0.91 -21.19
N TYR A 82 1.02 1.57 -20.61
CA TYR A 82 0.30 2.67 -21.26
C TYR A 82 1.02 4.02 -21.12
N GLY A 83 2.17 4.06 -20.46
CA GLY A 83 2.88 5.29 -20.09
C GLY A 83 2.11 6.12 -19.05
N PRO A 84 2.72 7.23 -18.56
CA PRO A 84 2.09 8.04 -17.51
C PRO A 84 0.70 8.57 -17.89
N GLN A 85 0.59 9.15 -19.06
CA GLN A 85 -0.69 9.70 -19.55
C GLN A 85 -1.77 8.62 -19.69
N GLY A 86 -1.41 7.44 -20.24
CA GLY A 86 -2.33 6.33 -20.41
C GLY A 86 -2.76 5.72 -19.06
N ALA A 87 -1.84 5.60 -18.09
CA ALA A 87 -2.15 5.13 -16.75
C ALA A 87 -3.13 6.07 -16.02
N HIS A 88 -2.93 7.38 -16.13
CA HIS A 88 -3.86 8.37 -15.58
C HIS A 88 -5.22 8.36 -16.29
N ALA A 89 -5.24 8.22 -17.62
CA ALA A 89 -6.49 8.11 -18.39
C ALA A 89 -7.29 6.86 -18.01
N GLN A 90 -6.60 5.72 -17.80
CA GLN A 90 -7.19 4.47 -17.32
C GLN A 90 -7.83 4.67 -15.93
N ALA A 91 -7.09 5.25 -14.98
CA ALA A 91 -7.58 5.56 -13.64
C ALA A 91 -8.79 6.52 -13.68
N ALA A 92 -8.72 7.59 -14.49
CA ALA A 92 -9.82 8.54 -14.65
C ALA A 92 -11.09 7.90 -15.24
N THR A 93 -10.94 6.94 -16.14
CA THR A 93 -12.08 6.21 -16.74
C THR A 93 -12.75 5.33 -15.69
N LEU A 94 -11.98 4.61 -14.88
CA LEU A 94 -12.49 3.83 -13.76
C LEU A 94 -13.14 4.71 -12.69
N ALA A 95 -12.55 5.85 -12.37
CA ALA A 95 -13.10 6.78 -11.38
C ALA A 95 -14.49 7.30 -11.80
N ARG A 96 -14.68 7.61 -13.07
CA ARG A 96 -16.00 7.99 -13.60
C ARG A 96 -17.03 6.86 -13.50
N ALA A 97 -16.60 5.63 -13.76
CA ALA A 97 -17.48 4.46 -13.68
C ALA A 97 -17.88 4.10 -12.26
N LEU A 98 -16.96 4.25 -11.30
CA LEU A 98 -17.14 3.88 -9.89
C LEU A 98 -17.70 5.01 -9.01
N GLY A 99 -17.53 6.26 -9.42
CA GLY A 99 -17.92 7.44 -8.61
C GLY A 99 -17.01 7.69 -7.40
N VAL A 100 -15.83 7.05 -7.34
CA VAL A 100 -14.83 7.20 -6.27
C VAL A 100 -13.44 7.47 -6.87
N PRO A 101 -12.48 8.04 -6.10
CA PRO A 101 -11.10 8.20 -6.56
C PRO A 101 -10.46 6.86 -6.93
N VAL A 102 -9.75 6.83 -8.05
CA VAL A 102 -9.04 5.64 -8.54
C VAL A 102 -7.59 5.98 -8.91
N SER A 103 -6.70 5.03 -8.67
CA SER A 103 -5.29 5.05 -9.08
C SER A 103 -4.85 3.67 -9.57
N SER A 104 -3.55 3.50 -9.82
CA SER A 104 -2.93 2.21 -10.12
C SER A 104 -1.68 2.01 -9.27
N THR A 105 -1.19 0.77 -9.17
CA THR A 105 0.08 0.48 -8.49
C THR A 105 1.25 1.25 -9.11
N SER A 106 1.29 1.40 -10.42
CA SER A 106 2.37 2.15 -11.09
C SER A 106 2.39 3.63 -10.69
N ILE A 107 1.23 4.29 -10.64
CA ILE A 107 1.09 5.66 -10.13
C ILE A 107 1.42 5.70 -8.62
N GLY A 108 1.01 4.68 -7.88
CA GLY A 108 1.31 4.51 -6.46
C GLY A 108 2.80 4.49 -6.16
N TYR A 109 3.62 3.85 -7.00
CA TYR A 109 5.08 3.88 -6.86
C TYR A 109 5.64 5.30 -6.93
N VAL A 110 5.18 6.11 -7.87
CA VAL A 110 5.59 7.51 -7.99
C VAL A 110 5.26 8.28 -6.71
N HIS A 111 4.05 8.13 -6.19
CA HIS A 111 3.64 8.78 -4.95
C HIS A 111 4.40 8.26 -3.73
N ALA A 112 4.69 6.95 -3.66
CA ALA A 112 5.44 6.35 -2.57
C ALA A 112 6.89 6.84 -2.52
N VAL A 113 7.58 6.90 -3.66
CA VAL A 113 8.94 7.45 -3.78
C VAL A 113 8.97 8.91 -3.30
N ARG A 114 8.05 9.74 -3.82
CA ARG A 114 7.95 11.16 -3.42
C ARG A 114 7.62 11.32 -1.93
N LYS A 115 6.77 10.45 -1.36
CA LYS A 115 6.45 10.47 0.08
C LYS A 115 7.66 10.19 0.95
N LEU A 116 8.56 9.31 0.54
CA LEU A 116 9.79 9.02 1.27
C LEU A 116 10.83 10.14 1.11
N GLY A 117 10.59 11.11 0.23
CA GLY A 117 11.55 12.16 -0.13
C GLY A 117 12.74 11.60 -0.93
N ALA A 118 12.56 10.44 -1.55
CA ALA A 118 13.54 9.81 -2.41
C ALA A 118 13.50 10.42 -3.81
N ALA A 119 14.63 10.43 -4.50
CA ALA A 119 14.76 10.91 -5.87
C ALA A 119 15.44 9.86 -6.77
N ARG A 120 16.31 9.02 -6.21
CA ARG A 120 17.11 8.03 -6.92
C ARG A 120 16.71 6.63 -6.48
N VAL A 121 16.35 5.79 -7.43
CA VAL A 121 15.87 4.45 -7.14
C VAL A 121 16.71 3.38 -7.86
N ALA A 122 16.73 2.18 -7.28
CA ALA A 122 17.10 0.96 -7.99
C ALA A 122 15.85 0.10 -8.19
N VAL A 123 15.75 -0.63 -9.29
CA VAL A 123 14.60 -1.48 -9.64
C VAL A 123 15.02 -2.94 -9.66
N ALA A 124 14.38 -3.74 -8.82
CA ALA A 124 14.49 -5.19 -8.72
C ALA A 124 13.25 -5.83 -9.39
N ALA A 125 13.30 -6.03 -10.70
CA ALA A 125 12.16 -6.50 -11.47
C ALA A 125 12.14 -8.02 -11.60
N THR A 126 10.99 -8.65 -11.36
CA THR A 126 10.75 -10.06 -11.68
C THR A 126 10.73 -10.29 -13.20
N TYR A 127 10.29 -9.29 -13.94
CA TYR A 127 10.01 -9.29 -15.37
C TYR A 127 11.22 -9.58 -16.25
N PRO A 128 11.01 -9.98 -17.53
CA PRO A 128 12.01 -9.91 -18.57
C PRO A 128 12.52 -8.48 -18.78
N GLU A 129 13.76 -8.36 -19.29
CA GLU A 129 14.45 -7.08 -19.45
C GLU A 129 13.63 -6.03 -20.23
N GLU A 130 12.95 -6.44 -21.30
CA GLU A 130 12.12 -5.56 -22.11
C GLU A 130 10.95 -4.95 -21.32
N ILE A 131 10.31 -5.73 -20.45
CA ILE A 131 9.20 -5.26 -19.61
C ILE A 131 9.73 -4.40 -18.45
N ALA A 132 10.84 -4.79 -17.83
CA ALA A 132 11.50 -4.00 -16.80
C ALA A 132 11.94 -2.63 -17.33
N ALA A 133 12.45 -2.56 -18.57
CA ALA A 133 12.80 -1.31 -19.22
C ALA A 133 11.59 -0.36 -19.41
N ARG A 134 10.38 -0.91 -19.66
CA ARG A 134 9.14 -0.11 -19.75
C ARG A 134 8.77 0.51 -18.40
N PHE A 135 8.92 -0.24 -17.30
CA PHE A 135 8.68 0.31 -15.96
C PHE A 135 9.70 1.43 -15.64
N THR A 136 10.98 1.21 -15.94
CA THR A 136 12.03 2.22 -15.80
C THR A 136 11.71 3.48 -16.61
N ALA A 137 11.27 3.34 -17.85
CA ALA A 137 10.88 4.47 -18.69
C ALA A 137 9.65 5.22 -18.12
N PHE A 138 8.69 4.51 -17.54
CA PHE A 138 7.55 5.10 -16.85
C PHE A 138 7.99 5.96 -15.65
N LEU A 139 8.88 5.45 -14.79
CA LEU A 139 9.43 6.19 -13.64
C LEU A 139 10.22 7.43 -14.08
N ALA A 140 11.06 7.29 -15.09
CA ALA A 140 11.84 8.41 -15.65
C ALA A 140 10.95 9.52 -16.22
N ALA A 141 9.87 9.16 -16.90
CA ALA A 141 8.88 10.13 -17.42
C ALA A 141 8.14 10.87 -16.29
N GLU A 142 8.09 10.30 -15.08
CA GLU A 142 7.55 10.92 -13.86
C GLU A 142 8.62 11.69 -13.05
N GLY A 143 9.84 11.82 -13.59
CA GLY A 143 10.93 12.56 -12.97
C GLY A 143 11.66 11.83 -11.84
N ILE A 144 11.58 10.49 -11.80
CA ILE A 144 12.31 9.64 -10.86
C ILE A 144 13.58 9.12 -11.56
N GLU A 145 14.74 9.35 -10.96
CA GLU A 145 16.01 8.87 -11.48
C GLU A 145 16.19 7.37 -11.14
N VAL A 146 16.30 6.53 -12.17
CA VAL A 146 16.57 5.10 -12.00
C VAL A 146 18.06 4.84 -12.22
N LEU A 147 18.77 4.54 -11.15
CA LEU A 147 20.22 4.30 -11.17
C LEU A 147 20.59 2.95 -11.76
N ALA A 148 19.75 1.95 -11.51
CA ALA A 148 19.95 0.58 -12.01
C ALA A 148 18.61 -0.16 -12.08
N THR A 149 18.54 -1.10 -13.01
CA THR A 149 17.47 -2.08 -13.11
C THR A 149 18.10 -3.47 -13.22
N HIS A 150 17.67 -4.38 -12.34
CA HIS A 150 17.98 -5.78 -12.46
C HIS A 150 16.70 -6.53 -12.80
N ALA A 151 16.70 -7.25 -13.93
CA ALA A 151 15.57 -8.02 -14.45
C ALA A 151 15.84 -9.51 -14.24
N ALA A 152 15.01 -10.19 -13.47
CA ALA A 152 15.20 -11.61 -13.17
C ALA A 152 14.64 -12.56 -14.24
N GLY A 153 13.86 -12.05 -15.18
CA GLY A 153 13.43 -12.76 -16.37
C GLY A 153 12.36 -13.83 -16.14
N ALA A 154 11.52 -13.70 -15.11
CA ALA A 154 10.34 -14.56 -14.97
C ALA A 154 9.47 -14.47 -16.22
N ALA A 155 9.00 -15.61 -16.71
CA ALA A 155 8.19 -15.65 -17.93
C ALA A 155 6.71 -15.35 -17.66
N THR A 156 6.22 -15.63 -16.44
CA THR A 156 4.80 -15.52 -16.10
C THR A 156 4.60 -15.02 -14.66
N ALA A 157 3.39 -14.53 -14.37
CA ALA A 157 2.99 -14.17 -13.02
C ALA A 157 2.92 -15.38 -12.09
N ALA A 158 2.53 -16.54 -12.58
CA ALA A 158 2.52 -17.78 -11.82
C ALA A 158 3.94 -18.18 -11.39
N GLU A 159 4.93 -18.07 -12.29
CA GLU A 159 6.34 -18.31 -11.94
C GLU A 159 6.81 -17.37 -10.82
N ALA A 160 6.52 -16.08 -10.92
CA ALA A 160 6.90 -15.10 -9.90
C ALA A 160 6.19 -15.36 -8.56
N ALA A 161 4.94 -15.79 -8.56
CA ALA A 161 4.17 -16.12 -7.37
C ALA A 161 4.76 -17.30 -6.57
N ASP A 162 5.45 -18.22 -7.25
CA ASP A 162 6.10 -19.39 -6.64
C ASP A 162 7.48 -19.06 -6.03
N TRP A 163 7.97 -17.82 -6.16
CA TRP A 163 9.28 -17.47 -5.60
C TRP A 163 9.26 -17.41 -4.08
N GLY A 164 10.20 -18.13 -3.48
CA GLY A 164 10.44 -18.08 -2.05
C GLY A 164 11.27 -16.85 -1.63
N PRO A 165 11.38 -16.63 -0.30
CA PRO A 165 12.05 -15.44 0.26
C PRO A 165 13.52 -15.31 -0.16
N ASP A 166 14.25 -16.41 -0.33
CA ASP A 166 15.67 -16.37 -0.68
C ASP A 166 15.87 -15.80 -2.10
N ARG A 167 15.05 -16.21 -3.08
CA ARG A 167 15.09 -15.66 -4.43
C ARG A 167 14.72 -14.17 -4.47
N ILE A 168 13.77 -13.74 -3.61
CA ILE A 168 13.43 -12.33 -3.47
C ILE A 168 14.61 -11.52 -2.90
N LYS A 169 15.29 -12.04 -1.87
CA LYS A 169 16.49 -11.42 -1.29
C LYS A 169 17.63 -11.31 -2.31
N GLU A 170 17.87 -12.36 -3.07
CA GLU A 170 18.86 -12.36 -4.16
C GLU A 170 18.54 -11.27 -5.18
N LEU A 171 17.28 -11.16 -5.60
CA LEU A 171 16.81 -10.17 -6.56
C LEU A 171 17.04 -8.73 -6.07
N VAL A 172 16.61 -8.40 -4.85
CA VAL A 172 16.77 -7.04 -4.32
C VAL A 172 18.24 -6.70 -4.08
N THR A 173 19.05 -7.67 -3.64
CA THR A 173 20.51 -7.49 -3.44
C THR A 173 21.22 -7.24 -4.77
N ALA A 174 20.86 -7.98 -5.83
CA ALA A 174 21.46 -7.79 -7.16
C ALA A 174 21.12 -6.43 -7.78
N ALA A 175 19.93 -5.91 -7.49
CA ALA A 175 19.48 -4.61 -7.97
C ALA A 175 20.06 -3.44 -7.18
N ASP A 176 20.36 -3.63 -5.89
CA ASP A 176 20.73 -2.53 -4.99
C ASP A 176 21.96 -1.76 -5.47
N ARG A 177 21.95 -0.45 -5.21
CA ARG A 177 23.08 0.46 -5.44
C ARG A 177 23.28 1.33 -4.20
N PRO A 178 24.53 1.55 -3.77
CA PRO A 178 24.82 2.37 -2.57
C PRO A 178 24.16 3.76 -2.63
N ASP A 179 24.13 4.36 -3.83
CA ASP A 179 23.58 5.69 -4.06
C ASP A 179 22.05 5.73 -4.29
N ALA A 180 21.38 4.59 -4.31
CA ALA A 180 19.92 4.55 -4.37
C ALA A 180 19.33 4.85 -3.01
N ASP A 181 18.34 5.75 -2.99
CA ASP A 181 17.60 6.12 -1.79
C ASP A 181 16.59 5.03 -1.39
N VAL A 182 16.12 4.23 -2.36
CA VAL A 182 15.12 3.19 -2.18
C VAL A 182 15.24 2.12 -3.28
N VAL A 183 14.91 0.87 -2.96
CA VAL A 183 14.76 -0.21 -3.94
C VAL A 183 13.28 -0.43 -4.22
N LEU A 184 12.91 -0.44 -5.50
CA LEU A 184 11.55 -0.76 -5.95
C LEU A 184 11.52 -2.23 -6.39
N LEU A 185 10.56 -2.98 -5.88
CA LEU A 185 10.28 -4.37 -6.22
C LEU A 185 8.88 -4.45 -6.84
N PRO A 186 8.73 -4.12 -8.14
CA PRO A 186 7.46 -4.22 -8.84
C PRO A 186 7.05 -5.68 -8.98
N ASP A 187 5.79 -5.90 -9.26
CA ASP A 187 5.09 -7.15 -9.47
C ASP A 187 4.10 -7.49 -8.35
N THR A 188 2.82 -7.29 -8.65
CA THR A 188 1.73 -7.63 -7.73
C THR A 188 1.54 -9.13 -7.55
N ALA A 189 2.10 -9.97 -8.42
CA ALA A 189 2.05 -11.42 -8.29
C ALA A 189 3.03 -11.98 -7.24
N LEU A 190 3.99 -11.15 -6.76
CA LEU A 190 5.02 -11.58 -5.83
C LEU A 190 4.57 -11.45 -4.37
N HIS A 191 4.68 -12.53 -3.60
CA HIS A 191 4.42 -12.54 -2.17
C HIS A 191 5.52 -11.81 -1.39
N THR A 192 5.24 -10.61 -0.87
CA THR A 192 6.27 -9.77 -0.23
C THR A 192 5.94 -9.30 1.18
N VAL A 193 4.68 -9.25 1.55
CA VAL A 193 4.24 -8.64 2.83
C VAL A 193 4.87 -9.29 4.06
N GLY A 194 5.11 -10.59 4.02
CA GLY A 194 5.75 -11.32 5.13
C GLY A 194 7.24 -11.01 5.29
N HIS A 195 7.88 -10.37 4.32
CA HIS A 195 9.34 -10.22 4.23
C HIS A 195 9.81 -8.76 4.23
N LEU A 196 8.90 -7.78 4.25
CA LEU A 196 9.22 -6.36 4.10
C LEU A 196 10.30 -5.88 5.07
N THR A 197 10.14 -6.15 6.37
CA THR A 197 11.12 -5.74 7.38
C THR A 197 12.48 -6.37 7.13
N GLU A 198 12.51 -7.66 6.80
CA GLU A 198 13.74 -8.40 6.52
C GLU A 198 14.47 -7.87 5.27
N LEU A 199 13.71 -7.49 4.22
CA LEU A 199 14.29 -6.92 3.01
C LEU A 199 14.89 -5.54 3.26
N GLU A 200 14.23 -4.69 4.05
CA GLU A 200 14.75 -3.37 4.45
C GLU A 200 15.97 -3.48 5.37
N GLU A 201 15.96 -4.43 6.31
CA GLU A 201 17.12 -4.73 7.16
C GLU A 201 18.31 -5.23 6.36
N LEU A 202 18.09 -6.12 5.38
CA LEU A 202 19.12 -6.65 4.50
C LEU A 202 19.83 -5.56 3.70
N LEU A 203 19.08 -4.59 3.17
CA LEU A 203 19.64 -3.52 2.32
C LEU A 203 20.01 -2.26 3.10
N GLY A 204 19.58 -2.11 4.35
CA GLY A 204 19.78 -0.90 5.16
C GLY A 204 19.04 0.33 4.59
N LYS A 205 18.02 0.14 3.76
CA LYS A 205 17.24 1.20 3.11
C LYS A 205 15.80 0.73 2.84
N PRO A 206 14.86 1.67 2.55
CA PRO A 206 13.49 1.31 2.22
C PRO A 206 13.39 0.41 0.99
N VAL A 207 12.46 -0.56 1.05
CA VAL A 207 12.06 -1.41 -0.08
C VAL A 207 10.57 -1.21 -0.33
N LEU A 208 10.20 -0.77 -1.53
CA LEU A 208 8.82 -0.59 -1.93
C LEU A 208 8.36 -1.77 -2.78
N THR A 209 7.36 -2.50 -2.30
CA THR A 209 6.79 -3.66 -3.00
C THR A 209 5.39 -3.36 -3.53
N ALA A 210 4.99 -4.03 -4.60
CA ALA A 210 3.79 -3.68 -5.37
C ALA A 210 2.50 -3.70 -4.54
N ASN A 211 2.20 -4.78 -3.82
CA ASN A 211 0.98 -4.88 -3.02
C ASN A 211 0.97 -3.89 -1.85
N GLN A 212 2.13 -3.67 -1.20
CA GLN A 212 2.29 -2.64 -0.17
C GLN A 212 2.00 -1.23 -0.72
N VAL A 213 2.55 -0.91 -1.88
CA VAL A 213 2.34 0.38 -2.56
C VAL A 213 0.88 0.56 -2.97
N ALA A 214 0.25 -0.49 -3.51
CA ALA A 214 -1.17 -0.46 -3.88
C ALA A 214 -2.06 -0.12 -2.67
N VAL A 215 -1.83 -0.76 -1.53
CA VAL A 215 -2.60 -0.48 -0.29
C VAL A 215 -2.32 0.94 0.22
N ARG A 216 -1.06 1.38 0.20
CA ARG A 216 -0.73 2.76 0.60
C ARG A 216 -1.41 3.80 -0.28
N GLU A 217 -1.46 3.55 -1.60
CA GLU A 217 -2.10 4.43 -2.57
C GLU A 217 -3.61 4.49 -2.37
N ALA A 218 -4.27 3.35 -2.14
CA ALA A 218 -5.71 3.31 -1.86
C ALA A 218 -6.06 4.12 -0.60
N LEU A 219 -5.29 3.96 0.47
CA LEU A 219 -5.48 4.72 1.71
C LEU A 219 -5.20 6.22 1.53
N ARG A 220 -4.23 6.59 0.69
CA ARG A 220 -3.97 7.98 0.33
C ARG A 220 -5.17 8.62 -0.37
N LEU A 221 -5.78 7.91 -1.33
CA LEU A 221 -6.97 8.37 -2.05
C LEU A 221 -8.19 8.54 -1.14
N ALA A 222 -8.31 7.70 -0.12
CA ALA A 222 -9.38 7.77 0.88
C ALA A 222 -9.08 8.79 2.00
N ASP A 223 -8.00 9.57 1.89
CA ASP A 223 -7.51 10.49 2.94
C ASP A 223 -7.41 9.80 4.31
N ARG A 224 -6.96 8.55 4.31
CA ARG A 224 -6.86 7.71 5.50
C ARG A 224 -5.39 7.44 5.85
N PRO A 225 -4.80 8.19 6.78
CA PRO A 225 -3.47 7.87 7.33
C PRO A 225 -3.49 6.50 8.01
N ALA A 226 -2.42 5.72 7.81
CA ALA A 226 -2.24 4.44 8.47
C ALA A 226 -0.77 4.21 8.78
N TRP A 227 -0.51 3.59 9.93
CA TRP A 227 0.81 3.25 10.42
C TRP A 227 0.85 1.78 10.81
N ALA A 228 1.84 1.08 10.29
CA ALA A 228 2.05 -0.33 10.56
C ALA A 228 3.52 -0.66 10.31
N ALA A 229 4.35 -0.60 11.36
CA ALA A 229 5.81 -0.77 11.25
C ALA A 229 6.21 -2.07 10.52
N ARG A 230 5.42 -3.14 10.69
CA ARG A 230 5.64 -4.42 9.99
C ARG A 230 5.36 -4.38 8.49
N LEU A 231 4.77 -3.29 8.00
CA LEU A 231 4.60 -3.02 6.58
C LEU A 231 5.71 -2.13 6.01
N GLY A 232 6.88 -2.10 6.66
CA GLY A 232 8.09 -1.40 6.22
C GLY A 232 8.02 0.12 6.37
N THR A 233 9.08 0.79 5.94
CA THR A 233 9.29 2.24 6.09
C THR A 233 8.18 3.07 5.45
N LEU A 234 7.54 2.59 4.38
CA LEU A 234 6.41 3.28 3.73
C LEU A 234 5.22 3.50 4.68
N PHE A 235 5.03 2.59 5.64
CA PHE A 235 3.97 2.64 6.66
C PHE A 235 4.51 3.00 8.05
N ALA A 236 5.80 3.19 8.22
CA ALA A 236 6.35 3.69 9.47
C ALA A 236 6.00 5.16 9.66
N ALA A 237 5.60 5.54 10.87
CA ALA A 237 5.41 6.93 11.22
C ALA A 237 6.77 7.64 11.25
N ARG A 238 6.90 8.80 10.61
CA ARG A 238 8.06 9.68 10.80
C ARG A 238 8.11 10.27 12.22
N GLU A 239 6.93 10.39 12.86
CA GLU A 239 6.73 10.69 14.29
C GLU A 239 5.67 9.73 14.81
N ALA A 240 5.89 9.19 16.02
CA ALA A 240 4.85 8.43 16.70
C ALA A 240 3.61 9.35 16.83
N PRO A 241 2.39 8.86 16.52
CA PRO A 241 1.19 9.65 16.80
C PRO A 241 1.22 10.05 18.28
N PRO A 242 0.79 11.29 18.63
CA PRO A 242 0.71 11.68 20.04
C PRO A 242 -0.10 10.63 20.78
N ALA A 243 0.42 10.19 21.92
CA ALA A 243 -0.29 9.25 22.77
C ALA A 243 -1.72 9.76 22.96
N PRO A 244 -2.75 8.89 22.88
CA PRO A 244 -4.12 9.32 23.14
C PRO A 244 -4.14 10.05 24.47
N ALA A 245 -4.69 11.28 24.47
CA ALA A 245 -4.79 12.09 25.67
C ALA A 245 -5.43 11.22 26.76
N GLU A 246 -4.75 11.03 27.87
CA GLU A 246 -5.35 10.32 29.01
C GLU A 246 -6.70 10.97 29.31
N PRO A 247 -7.78 10.20 29.46
CA PRO A 247 -9.05 10.76 29.85
C PRO A 247 -8.82 11.54 31.15
N GLN A 248 -8.97 12.87 31.08
CA GLN A 248 -8.88 13.72 32.25
C GLN A 248 -9.81 13.13 33.32
N ALA A 249 -9.22 12.57 34.37
CA ALA A 249 -9.96 12.12 35.52
C ALA A 249 -10.81 13.31 35.99
N ARG A 250 -12.13 13.24 35.76
CA ARG A 250 -13.05 14.23 36.30
C ARG A 250 -12.81 14.25 37.82
N ARG A 251 -12.15 15.28 38.32
CA ARG A 251 -12.11 15.60 39.71
C ARG A 251 -13.56 15.85 40.14
N ILE A 252 -14.19 14.83 40.67
CA ILE A 252 -15.44 14.97 41.37
C ILE A 252 -15.07 15.67 42.69
N TRP A 253 -15.17 16.97 42.70
CA TRP A 253 -15.13 17.72 43.92
C TRP A 253 -16.41 17.41 44.70
N GLY A 254 -16.31 16.46 45.63
CA GLY A 254 -17.28 16.33 46.72
C GLY A 254 -17.17 17.56 47.63
N SER A 255 -18.11 18.46 47.49
CA SER A 255 -18.30 19.55 48.48
C SER A 255 -18.73 18.92 49.80
N GLY A 256 -17.75 18.60 50.68
CA GLY A 256 -18.00 18.29 52.08
C GLY A 256 -18.54 19.51 52.78
N ARG A 257 -19.84 19.53 53.03
CA ARG A 257 -20.42 20.47 54.01
C ARG A 257 -19.99 20.00 55.42
N SER A 258 -19.11 20.76 56.01
CA SER A 258 -18.78 20.68 57.43
C SER A 258 -20.00 21.16 58.24
N TYR A 259 -20.63 20.27 58.93
CA TYR A 259 -21.57 20.63 59.99
C TYR A 259 -20.77 20.90 61.27
N ALA A 260 -20.70 22.18 61.63
CA ALA A 260 -20.23 22.62 62.95
C ALA A 260 -21.25 22.25 64.01
N HIS A 261 -20.85 21.38 64.92
CA HIS A 261 -21.58 21.17 66.20
C HIS A 261 -21.31 22.35 67.11
N GLY A 262 -22.35 23.18 67.25
CA GLY A 262 -22.40 24.17 68.32
C GLY A 262 -22.62 23.49 69.67
N GLY A 263 -21.66 23.69 70.61
CA GLY A 263 -21.81 23.29 72.00
C GLY A 263 -22.82 24.20 72.72
N GLY A 264 -23.74 23.61 73.44
CA GLY A 264 -24.62 24.25 74.38
C GLY A 264 -24.49 23.59 75.75
N SER A 265 -23.86 24.33 76.68
CA SER A 265 -23.75 24.04 78.03
C SER A 265 -25.11 24.25 78.77
N GLY A 266 -25.39 23.48 79.81
CA GLY A 266 -26.41 23.92 80.71
C GLY A 266 -26.97 22.88 81.71
N ARG A 267 -26.33 22.73 82.84
CA ARG A 267 -26.89 22.63 84.20
C ARG A 267 -27.82 21.50 84.54
N THR A 268 -27.33 20.69 85.46
CA THR A 268 -28.10 20.02 86.54
C THR A 268 -28.78 21.05 87.48
N PRO A 269 -29.91 20.75 88.23
CA PRO A 269 -29.75 20.02 89.46
C PRO A 269 -30.95 19.12 89.82
N GLU A 270 -30.70 18.37 90.88
CA GLU A 270 -31.46 17.53 91.82
C GLU A 270 -31.83 16.12 91.38
#